data_785096f8ac482f28d72c7865898100ea
#
_entry.id   785096f8ac482f28d72c7865898100ea
#
_cell.length_a   1.000
_cell.length_b   1.000
_cell.length_c   1.000
_cell.angle_alpha   90.00
_cell.angle_beta   90.00
_cell.angle_gamma   90.00
#
_symmetry.space_group_name_H-M   'P 1'
#
loop_
_entity.id
_entity.type
_entity.pdbx_description
1 polymer ?
#
loop_
_entity_poly.entity_id
_entity_poly.type
_entity_poly.pdbx_seq_one_letter_code
_entity_poly.pdbx_strand_id
1 'polypeptide(L)'
;MSNTYAFGKTVATDVGQTIERVTQALAKEGFGILSDIDVAGTLKKKLGLDLPAYRILGACNPQFAHRALEAEPEIGTLLPCNVVVRKVGAGTRVDIMDPLAVMQLVGKPEVATIASEVRGRLQRVLGEI
;
A
#
# COMPACT_ATOMS: atom_id res chain seq x y z
N MET A 1 -8.86 -10.41 -13.07
CA MET A 1 -7.67 -11.24 -13.01
C MET A 1 -6.79 -10.80 -11.85
N SER A 2 -6.39 -11.72 -11.01
CA SER A 2 -5.50 -11.40 -9.90
C SER A 2 -4.05 -11.35 -10.38
N ASN A 3 -3.23 -10.55 -9.70
CA ASN A 3 -1.79 -10.51 -9.93
C ASN A 3 -1.07 -11.14 -8.73
N THR A 4 0.25 -11.25 -8.80
CA THR A 4 1.08 -11.89 -7.78
C THR A 4 1.74 -10.90 -6.82
N TYR A 5 1.63 -9.60 -7.05
CA TYR A 5 2.35 -8.58 -6.28
C TYR A 5 1.44 -7.69 -5.44
N ALA A 6 0.14 -7.87 -5.50
CA ALA A 6 -0.80 -7.08 -4.72
C ALA A 6 -2.05 -7.90 -4.41
N PHE A 7 -2.75 -7.50 -3.36
CA PHE A 7 -4.07 -8.04 -3.03
C PHE A 7 -5.01 -6.87 -2.71
N GLY A 8 -6.28 -7.03 -3.02
CA GLY A 8 -7.20 -5.91 -2.86
C GLY A 8 -8.66 -6.30 -3.01
N LYS A 9 -9.53 -5.29 -2.92
CA LYS A 9 -10.96 -5.46 -3.10
C LYS A 9 -11.59 -4.15 -3.57
N THR A 10 -12.82 -4.23 -4.06
CA THR A 10 -13.62 -3.07 -4.41
C THR A 10 -14.66 -2.82 -3.31
N VAL A 11 -14.83 -1.55 -2.94
CA VAL A 11 -15.77 -1.12 -1.90
C VAL A 11 -16.73 -0.07 -2.47
N ALA A 12 -17.85 0.14 -1.78
CA ALA A 12 -18.90 1.06 -2.26
C ALA A 12 -18.66 2.53 -1.88
N THR A 13 -17.80 2.79 -0.90
CA THR A 13 -17.50 4.16 -0.45
C THR A 13 -16.69 4.92 -1.50
N ASP A 14 -16.79 6.25 -1.49
CA ASP A 14 -15.98 7.08 -2.41
C ASP A 14 -14.50 7.06 -2.01
N VAL A 15 -13.65 7.63 -2.88
CA VAL A 15 -12.19 7.59 -2.67
C VAL A 15 -11.79 8.26 -1.36
N GLY A 16 -12.33 9.44 -1.05
CA GLY A 16 -12.00 10.16 0.18
C GLY A 16 -12.36 9.39 1.44
N GLN A 17 -13.58 8.86 1.50
CA GLN A 17 -14.04 8.03 2.63
C GLN A 17 -13.22 6.75 2.74
N THR A 18 -12.89 6.14 1.62
CA THR A 18 -12.09 4.92 1.59
C THR A 18 -10.69 5.19 2.13
N ILE A 19 -10.07 6.31 1.77
CA ILE A 19 -8.75 6.69 2.30
C ILE A 19 -8.81 6.86 3.81
N GLU A 20 -9.86 7.46 4.36
CA GLU A 20 -10.02 7.58 5.81
C GLU A 20 -10.10 6.23 6.48
N ARG A 21 -10.86 5.29 5.92
CA ARG A 21 -10.98 3.93 6.44
C ARG A 21 -9.66 3.19 6.38
N VAL A 22 -8.96 3.30 5.25
CA VAL A 22 -7.63 2.70 5.07
C VAL A 22 -6.66 3.24 6.12
N THR A 23 -6.65 4.55 6.33
CA THR A 23 -5.77 5.19 7.31
C THR A 23 -6.02 4.66 8.72
N GLN A 24 -7.29 4.53 9.11
CA GLN A 24 -7.66 4.02 10.43
C GLN A 24 -7.31 2.54 10.59
N ALA A 25 -7.59 1.74 9.58
CA ALA A 25 -7.28 0.31 9.60
C ALA A 25 -5.77 0.07 9.67
N LEU A 26 -4.99 0.85 8.93
CA LEU A 26 -3.53 0.80 8.98
C LEU A 26 -3.01 1.15 10.37
N ALA A 27 -3.55 2.20 10.99
CA ALA A 27 -3.13 2.63 12.33
C ALA A 27 -3.33 1.53 13.37
N LYS A 28 -4.39 0.76 13.29
CA LYS A 28 -4.65 -0.36 14.21
C LYS A 28 -3.57 -1.44 14.12
N GLU A 29 -2.93 -1.58 12.99
CA GLU A 29 -1.86 -2.56 12.77
C GLU A 29 -0.47 -1.96 12.90
N GLY A 30 -0.36 -0.74 13.39
CA GLY A 30 0.92 -0.08 13.63
C GLY A 30 1.51 0.65 12.42
N PHE A 31 0.73 0.84 11.36
CA PHE A 31 1.18 1.56 10.17
C PHE A 31 0.73 3.02 10.20
N GLY A 32 1.63 3.90 9.75
CA GLY A 32 1.30 5.29 9.46
C GLY A 32 1.44 5.57 7.97
N ILE A 33 0.75 6.59 7.49
CA ILE A 33 0.88 7.03 6.09
C ILE A 33 1.94 8.12 6.03
N LEU A 34 3.01 7.86 5.28
CA LEU A 34 4.13 8.79 5.11
C LEU A 34 3.97 9.66 3.88
N SER A 35 3.26 9.19 2.89
CA SER A 35 3.09 9.90 1.62
C SER A 35 1.72 9.61 1.04
N ASP A 36 1.19 10.58 0.31
CA ASP A 36 -0.09 10.49 -0.38
C ASP A 36 0.08 11.18 -1.73
N ILE A 37 0.22 10.38 -2.77
CA ILE A 37 0.49 10.88 -4.12
C ILE A 37 -0.82 10.93 -4.90
N ASP A 38 -1.21 12.13 -5.31
CA ASP A 38 -2.38 12.34 -6.16
C ASP A 38 -1.97 12.18 -7.62
N VAL A 39 -2.05 10.96 -8.13
CA VAL A 39 -1.64 10.64 -9.50
C VAL A 39 -2.53 11.34 -10.51
N ALA A 40 -3.85 11.27 -10.33
CA ALA A 40 -4.80 11.90 -11.25
C ALA A 40 -4.59 13.42 -11.31
N GLY A 41 -4.41 14.07 -10.15
CA GLY A 41 -4.14 15.50 -10.09
C GLY A 41 -2.82 15.89 -10.74
N THR A 42 -1.78 15.07 -10.53
CA THR A 42 -0.46 15.30 -11.14
C THR A 42 -0.51 15.21 -12.66
N LEU A 43 -1.19 14.19 -13.18
CA LEU A 43 -1.30 14.01 -14.63
C LEU A 43 -2.18 15.07 -15.28
N LYS A 44 -3.19 15.56 -14.56
CA LYS A 44 -3.98 16.71 -15.01
C LYS A 44 -3.09 17.96 -15.14
N LYS A 45 -2.30 18.23 -14.12
CA LYS A 45 -1.43 19.40 -14.09
C LYS A 45 -0.33 19.35 -15.15
N LYS A 46 0.28 18.19 -15.33
CA LYS A 46 1.45 18.05 -16.22
C LYS A 46 1.09 17.74 -17.67
N LEU A 47 0.01 17.02 -17.91
CA LEU A 47 -0.36 16.55 -19.24
C LEU A 47 -1.74 16.99 -19.68
N GLY A 48 -2.52 17.66 -18.83
CA GLY A 48 -3.87 18.09 -19.15
C GLY A 48 -4.89 16.94 -19.26
N LEU A 49 -4.55 15.76 -18.74
CA LEU A 49 -5.43 14.59 -18.81
C LEU A 49 -6.45 14.58 -17.68
N ASP A 50 -7.69 14.28 -18.00
CA ASP A 50 -8.76 14.09 -17.03
C ASP A 50 -8.92 12.60 -16.75
N LEU A 51 -8.43 12.15 -15.59
CA LEU A 51 -8.44 10.76 -15.19
C LEU A 51 -9.29 10.58 -13.92
N PRO A 52 -9.88 9.38 -13.74
CA PRO A 52 -10.53 9.06 -12.47
C PRO A 52 -9.56 9.21 -11.30
N ALA A 53 -10.09 9.49 -10.11
CA ALA A 53 -9.27 9.63 -8.90
C ALA A 53 -8.36 8.42 -8.72
N TYR A 54 -7.09 8.68 -8.43
CA TYR A 54 -6.06 7.67 -8.23
C TYR A 54 -5.05 8.20 -7.23
N ARG A 55 -4.97 7.53 -6.07
CA ARG A 55 -4.09 7.94 -4.98
C ARG A 55 -3.17 6.79 -4.60
N ILE A 56 -1.91 7.10 -4.34
CA ILE A 56 -0.93 6.13 -3.83
C ILE A 56 -0.54 6.55 -2.43
N LEU A 57 -0.89 5.72 -1.44
CA LEU A 57 -0.55 5.95 -0.04
C LEU A 57 0.67 5.12 0.32
N GLY A 58 1.73 5.77 0.79
CA GLY A 58 2.91 5.06 1.29
C GLY A 58 2.75 4.74 2.76
N ALA A 59 2.56 3.47 3.09
CA ALA A 59 2.35 3.00 4.46
C ALA A 59 3.63 2.45 5.05
N CYS A 60 3.93 2.81 6.30
CA CYS A 60 5.12 2.35 6.99
C CYS A 60 4.79 1.92 8.41
N ASN A 61 5.29 0.74 8.80
CA ASN A 61 5.35 0.31 10.18
C ASN A 61 6.79 0.52 10.64
N PRO A 62 7.07 1.51 11.51
CA PRO A 62 8.46 1.87 11.83
C PRO A 62 9.30 0.74 12.40
N GLN A 63 8.71 -0.13 13.22
CA GLN A 63 9.44 -1.23 13.83
C GLN A 63 9.90 -2.24 12.78
N PHE A 64 9.02 -2.61 11.86
CA PHE A 64 9.35 -3.54 10.78
C PHE A 64 10.30 -2.90 9.77
N ALA A 65 10.08 -1.63 9.44
CA ALA A 65 10.97 -0.91 8.52
C ALA A 65 12.40 -0.83 9.09
N HIS A 66 12.55 -0.55 10.37
CA HIS A 66 13.86 -0.48 11.03
C HIS A 66 14.57 -1.83 10.97
N ARG A 67 13.87 -2.92 11.29
CA ARG A 67 14.45 -4.27 11.21
C ARG A 67 14.87 -4.64 9.80
N ALA A 68 14.05 -4.28 8.81
CA ALA A 68 14.35 -4.56 7.41
C ALA A 68 15.59 -3.77 6.94
N LEU A 69 15.69 -2.50 7.30
CA LEU A 69 16.83 -1.66 6.95
C LEU A 69 18.12 -2.11 7.62
N GLU A 70 18.05 -2.66 8.83
CA GLU A 70 19.22 -3.24 9.50
C GLU A 70 19.69 -4.51 8.78
N ALA A 71 18.75 -5.36 8.35
CA ALA A 71 19.07 -6.58 7.64
C ALA A 71 19.60 -6.33 6.22
N GLU A 72 19.06 -5.30 5.55
CA GLU A 72 19.40 -4.97 4.17
C GLU A 72 19.25 -3.45 3.96
N PRO A 73 20.35 -2.67 4.06
CA PRO A 73 20.26 -1.20 3.94
C PRO A 73 19.70 -0.69 2.62
N GLU A 74 19.84 -1.45 1.54
CA GLU A 74 19.34 -1.04 0.21
C GLU A 74 17.84 -1.30 0.04
N ILE A 75 17.18 -1.95 1.01
CA ILE A 75 15.78 -2.31 0.91
C ILE A 75 14.87 -1.07 0.81
N GLY A 76 15.39 0.10 1.16
CA GLY A 76 14.67 1.35 0.99
C GLY A 76 14.18 1.58 -0.44
N THR A 77 14.85 0.99 -1.43
CA THR A 77 14.40 1.04 -2.83
C THR A 77 13.08 0.31 -3.06
N LEU A 78 12.68 -0.57 -2.13
CA LEU A 78 11.45 -1.34 -2.19
C LEU A 78 10.44 -0.89 -1.12
N LEU A 79 10.69 0.23 -0.48
CA LEU A 79 9.81 0.82 0.53
C LEU A 79 9.29 2.17 0.04
N PRO A 80 8.17 2.65 0.58
CA PRO A 80 7.26 2.04 1.56
C PRO A 80 6.33 1.00 0.94
N CYS A 81 5.48 0.36 1.79
CA CYS A 81 4.41 -0.49 1.27
C CYS A 81 3.32 0.40 0.69
N ASN A 82 3.08 0.31 -0.59
CA ASN A 82 2.12 1.16 -1.27
C ASN A 82 0.70 0.60 -1.19
N VAL A 83 -0.25 1.48 -0.91
CA VAL A 83 -1.68 1.19 -0.98
C VAL A 83 -2.28 2.11 -2.03
N VAL A 84 -2.85 1.54 -3.08
CA VAL A 84 -3.49 2.29 -4.15
C VAL A 84 -4.98 2.38 -3.86
N VAL A 85 -5.53 3.59 -3.89
CA VAL A 85 -6.96 3.83 -3.73
C VAL A 85 -7.42 4.59 -4.97
N ARG A 86 -8.27 3.95 -5.78
CA ARG A 86 -8.68 4.53 -7.06
C ARG A 86 -10.15 4.32 -7.34
N LYS A 87 -10.74 5.25 -8.07
CA LYS A 87 -12.14 5.15 -8.49
C LYS A 87 -12.28 4.12 -9.61
N VAL A 88 -13.24 3.20 -9.47
CA VAL A 88 -13.59 2.23 -10.51
C VAL A 88 -15.13 2.18 -10.63
N GLY A 89 -15.65 2.62 -11.76
CA GLY A 89 -17.11 2.70 -11.94
C GLY A 89 -17.75 3.54 -10.83
N ALA A 90 -18.71 2.97 -10.11
CA ALA A 90 -19.41 3.64 -9.00
C ALA A 90 -18.74 3.43 -7.66
N GLY A 91 -17.69 2.61 -7.59
CA GLY A 91 -17.01 2.27 -6.33
C GLY A 91 -15.56 2.71 -6.29
N THR A 92 -14.85 2.13 -5.33
CA THR A 92 -13.43 2.40 -5.11
C THR A 92 -12.68 1.09 -4.98
N ARG A 93 -11.58 0.97 -5.71
CA ARG A 93 -10.68 -0.19 -5.61
C ARG A 93 -9.54 0.14 -4.67
N VAL A 94 -9.26 -0.78 -3.74
CA VAL A 94 -8.09 -0.70 -2.87
C VAL A 94 -7.19 -1.87 -3.21
N ASP A 95 -5.94 -1.58 -3.55
CA ASP A 95 -4.92 -2.58 -3.80
C ASP A 95 -3.72 -2.33 -2.89
N ILE A 96 -3.29 -3.36 -2.18
CA ILE A 96 -2.17 -3.29 -1.23
C ILE A 96 -1.02 -4.12 -1.80
N MET A 97 0.18 -3.53 -1.85
CA MET A 97 1.37 -4.25 -2.25
C MET A 97 1.57 -5.47 -1.35
N ASP A 98 1.82 -6.63 -1.93
CA ASP A 98 2.15 -7.85 -1.17
C ASP A 98 3.64 -7.81 -0.81
N PRO A 99 3.99 -7.53 0.45
CA PRO A 99 5.40 -7.40 0.82
C PRO A 99 6.16 -8.71 0.70
N LEU A 100 5.50 -9.85 0.89
CA LEU A 100 6.17 -11.14 0.76
C LEU A 100 6.59 -11.39 -0.69
N ALA A 101 5.72 -11.07 -1.65
CA ALA A 101 6.04 -11.22 -3.07
C ALA A 101 7.18 -10.29 -3.50
N VAL A 102 7.15 -9.04 -3.07
CA VAL A 102 8.16 -8.04 -3.46
C VAL A 102 9.49 -8.32 -2.78
N MET A 103 9.49 -8.68 -1.50
CA MET A 103 10.72 -8.90 -0.73
C MET A 103 11.44 -10.20 -1.09
N GLN A 104 10.83 -11.09 -1.85
CA GLN A 104 11.52 -12.25 -2.43
C GLN A 104 12.71 -11.83 -3.29
N LEU A 105 12.67 -10.64 -3.87
CA LEU A 105 13.78 -10.11 -4.66
C LEU A 105 15.06 -9.92 -3.84
N VAL A 106 14.94 -9.72 -2.54
CA VAL A 106 16.08 -9.53 -1.65
C VAL A 106 16.82 -10.84 -1.39
N GLY A 107 16.11 -11.96 -1.30
CA GLY A 107 16.70 -13.27 -1.14
C GLY A 107 17.31 -13.55 0.24
N LYS A 108 16.90 -12.82 1.29
CA LYS A 108 17.39 -13.01 2.66
C LYS A 108 16.28 -13.57 3.56
N PRO A 109 16.54 -14.66 4.31
CA PRO A 109 15.53 -15.26 5.19
C PRO A 109 14.96 -14.29 6.24
N GLU A 110 15.80 -13.43 6.82
CA GLU A 110 15.33 -12.45 7.82
C GLU A 110 14.32 -11.48 7.22
N VAL A 111 14.56 -11.04 5.99
CA VAL A 111 13.65 -10.13 5.27
C VAL A 111 12.35 -10.85 4.94
N ALA A 112 12.43 -12.11 4.52
CA ALA A 112 11.23 -12.92 4.22
C ALA A 112 10.36 -13.10 5.48
N THR A 113 10.97 -13.31 6.64
CA THR A 113 10.25 -13.44 7.91
C THR A 113 9.51 -12.14 8.26
N ILE A 114 10.18 -11.00 8.14
CA ILE A 114 9.58 -9.70 8.38
C ILE A 114 8.43 -9.45 7.38
N ALA A 115 8.66 -9.73 6.11
CA ALA A 115 7.65 -9.53 5.06
C ALA A 115 6.41 -10.38 5.29
N SER A 116 6.57 -11.61 5.76
CA SER A 116 5.44 -12.49 6.08
C SER A 116 4.57 -11.92 7.19
N GLU A 117 5.19 -11.37 8.23
CA GLU A 117 4.47 -10.76 9.35
C GLU A 117 3.74 -9.49 8.91
N VAL A 118 4.41 -8.65 8.13
CA VAL A 118 3.80 -7.43 7.57
C VAL A 118 2.62 -7.78 6.66
N ARG A 119 2.76 -8.81 5.83
CA ARG A 119 1.70 -9.29 4.96
C ARG A 119 0.45 -9.67 5.75
N GLY A 120 0.61 -10.42 6.84
CA GLY A 120 -0.51 -10.81 7.69
C GLY A 120 -1.25 -9.60 8.26
N ARG A 121 -0.52 -8.57 8.69
CA ARG A 121 -1.12 -7.33 9.18
C ARG A 121 -1.86 -6.58 8.08
N LEU A 122 -1.28 -6.48 6.89
CA LEU A 122 -1.91 -5.80 5.76
C LEU A 122 -3.17 -6.54 5.28
N GLN A 123 -3.19 -7.87 5.38
CA GLN A 123 -4.41 -8.64 5.08
C GLN A 123 -5.53 -8.32 6.08
N ARG A 124 -5.20 -8.13 7.36
CA ARG A 124 -6.17 -7.70 8.36
C ARG A 124 -6.68 -6.28 8.07
N VAL A 125 -5.79 -5.39 7.63
CA VAL A 125 -6.17 -4.04 7.20
C VAL A 125 -7.23 -4.13 6.09
N LEU A 126 -6.98 -4.93 5.06
CA LEU A 126 -7.91 -5.08 3.95
C LEU A 126 -9.27 -5.61 4.43
N GLY A 127 -9.27 -6.53 5.39
CA GLY A 127 -10.48 -7.09 5.95
C GLY A 127 -11.37 -6.08 6.69
N GLU A 128 -10.82 -4.94 7.11
CA GLU A 128 -11.53 -3.91 7.86
C GLU A 128 -12.04 -2.74 6.99
N ILE A 129 -11.77 -2.75 5.73
CA ILE A 129 -12.17 -1.67 4.81
C ILE A 129 -13.53 -1.89 4.20
#